data_2be80bc9bf8cf30d64b7cd0464cb8bd1
#
_entry.id   2be80bc9bf8cf30d64b7cd0464cb8bd1
#
_cell.length_a   1.000
_cell.length_b   1.000
_cell.length_c   1.000
_cell.angle_alpha   90.00
_cell.angle_beta   90.00
_cell.angle_gamma   90.00
#
_symmetry.space_group_name_H-M   'P 1'
#
loop_
_entity.id
_entity.type
_entity.pdbx_description
1 polymer ?
#
loop_
_entity_poly.entity_id
_entity_poly.type
_entity_poly.pdbx_seq_one_letter_code
_entity_poly.pdbx_strand_id
1 'polypeptide(L)'
;MVAALAVSSMLGPEESQLYHWVGRRAQGLGATVDLGAFAGGSAARLLSGLALSGHRHHLHAYDFFTATGKARTRWVPDAKPDSNGVADILPHVMARLAPWQGQFTLHRGDIGQAKWSGDPIEILAVDAAKSTALTDHTATQFYPALLPGQSVIIHQDFLHDILPWIPAQMVALRDCFEPLAKVENDCLVFMCHRVPSALELQGAWTDGLSDGDLCQRVLLAADWLKAMVPERRFEKMIHKIQANPGVRIGWKMK
;
A
#
# COMPACT_ATOMS: atom_id res chain seq x y z
N MET A 1 -8.82 -19.49 1.01
CA MET A 1 -9.53 -18.55 0.10
C MET A 1 -10.99 -18.31 0.51
N VAL A 2 -11.84 -19.34 0.75
CA VAL A 2 -13.28 -19.14 1.06
C VAL A 2 -13.49 -18.20 2.26
N ALA A 3 -12.83 -18.45 3.39
CA ALA A 3 -12.92 -17.57 4.57
C ALA A 3 -12.48 -16.12 4.28
N ALA A 4 -11.46 -15.92 3.45
CA ALA A 4 -11.03 -14.59 3.07
C ALA A 4 -12.03 -13.84 2.19
N LEU A 5 -12.70 -14.55 1.28
CA LEU A 5 -13.73 -13.95 0.41
C LEU A 5 -14.99 -13.52 1.20
N ALA A 6 -15.23 -14.10 2.37
CA ALA A 6 -16.28 -13.67 3.27
C ALA A 6 -16.00 -12.31 3.94
N VAL A 7 -14.72 -11.89 3.96
CA VAL A 7 -14.33 -10.57 4.49
C VAL A 7 -14.52 -9.52 3.40
N SER A 8 -15.37 -8.53 3.66
CA SER A 8 -15.61 -7.41 2.74
C SER A 8 -14.29 -6.68 2.43
N SER A 9 -14.08 -6.33 1.15
CA SER A 9 -12.85 -5.68 0.67
C SER A 9 -13.15 -4.67 -0.41
N MET A 10 -12.33 -3.61 -0.48
CA MET A 10 -12.32 -2.67 -1.60
C MET A 10 -11.48 -3.16 -2.78
N LEU A 11 -10.67 -4.20 -2.57
CA LEU A 11 -9.89 -4.81 -3.64
C LEU A 11 -10.80 -5.40 -4.72
N GLY A 12 -10.43 -5.20 -5.96
CA GLY A 12 -11.04 -5.86 -7.09
C GLY A 12 -10.77 -7.38 -7.12
N PRO A 13 -11.39 -8.11 -8.04
CA PRO A 13 -11.21 -9.56 -8.14
C PRO A 13 -9.77 -10.00 -8.39
N GLU A 14 -9.06 -9.34 -9.32
CA GLU A 14 -7.68 -9.67 -9.67
C GLU A 14 -6.71 -9.27 -8.54
N GLU A 15 -6.94 -8.11 -7.92
CA GLU A 15 -6.18 -7.68 -6.74
C GLU A 15 -6.36 -8.65 -5.57
N SER A 16 -7.60 -9.10 -5.31
CA SER A 16 -7.87 -10.12 -4.29
C SER A 16 -7.13 -11.43 -4.56
N GLN A 17 -7.01 -11.83 -5.83
CA GLN A 17 -6.23 -13.00 -6.23
C GLN A 17 -4.72 -12.76 -6.07
N LEU A 18 -4.24 -11.57 -6.45
CA LEU A 18 -2.83 -11.16 -6.28
C LEU A 18 -2.41 -11.27 -4.82
N TYR A 19 -3.14 -10.65 -3.90
CA TYR A 19 -2.80 -10.67 -2.47
C TYR A 19 -2.73 -12.09 -1.92
N HIS A 20 -3.72 -12.93 -2.27
CA HIS A 20 -3.71 -14.34 -1.90
C HIS A 20 -2.54 -15.10 -2.53
N TRP A 21 -2.26 -14.88 -3.81
CA TRP A 21 -1.18 -15.56 -4.52
C TRP A 21 0.19 -15.17 -3.97
N VAL A 22 0.43 -13.89 -3.72
CA VAL A 22 1.69 -13.40 -3.13
C VAL A 22 1.89 -14.03 -1.75
N GLY A 23 0.85 -14.01 -0.88
CA GLY A 23 0.92 -14.67 0.42
C GLY A 23 1.25 -16.17 0.32
N ARG A 24 0.64 -16.88 -0.66
CA ARG A 24 0.91 -18.32 -0.87
C ARG A 24 2.34 -18.61 -1.33
N ARG A 25 3.01 -17.65 -1.97
CA ARG A 25 4.39 -17.77 -2.48
C ARG A 25 5.44 -17.35 -1.46
N ALA A 26 5.04 -16.82 -0.33
CA ALA A 26 5.95 -16.41 0.72
C ALA A 26 6.78 -17.60 1.24
N GLN A 27 8.05 -17.33 1.50
CA GLN A 27 9.06 -18.35 1.90
C GLN A 27 9.33 -18.35 3.42
N GLY A 28 8.71 -17.45 4.18
CA GLY A 28 8.97 -17.30 5.62
C GLY A 28 10.28 -16.62 5.94
N LEU A 29 10.79 -15.81 5.03
CA LEU A 29 12.08 -15.12 5.17
C LEU A 29 11.95 -13.82 5.98
N GLY A 30 10.74 -13.31 6.14
CA GLY A 30 10.46 -12.07 6.84
C GLY A 30 8.98 -11.89 7.15
N ALA A 31 8.67 -10.74 7.73
CA ALA A 31 7.31 -10.35 8.04
C ALA A 31 6.51 -10.01 6.76
N THR A 32 5.18 -10.13 6.87
CA THR A 32 4.24 -9.53 5.92
C THR A 32 3.67 -8.27 6.56
N VAL A 33 3.73 -7.15 5.83
CA VAL A 33 3.24 -5.84 6.30
C VAL A 33 2.14 -5.34 5.36
N ASP A 34 1.01 -4.93 5.94
CA ASP A 34 -0.17 -4.39 5.25
C ASP A 34 -0.45 -2.98 5.79
N LEU A 35 -0.13 -1.95 5.00
CA LEU A 35 -0.31 -0.54 5.35
C LEU A 35 -1.59 -0.01 4.73
N GLY A 36 -2.60 0.27 5.56
CA GLY A 36 -3.94 0.67 5.13
C GLY A 36 -4.93 -0.51 5.12
N ALA A 37 -4.88 -1.37 6.12
CA ALA A 37 -5.69 -2.59 6.19
C ALA A 37 -7.20 -2.35 6.30
N PHE A 38 -7.64 -1.14 6.70
CA PHE A 38 -9.03 -0.70 6.85
C PHE A 38 -9.92 -1.77 7.49
N ALA A 39 -10.85 -2.35 6.73
CA ALA A 39 -11.83 -3.34 7.22
C ALA A 39 -11.29 -4.79 7.22
N GLY A 40 -9.99 -4.98 7.03
CA GLY A 40 -9.30 -6.26 7.07
C GLY A 40 -9.36 -7.07 5.78
N GLY A 41 -9.80 -6.46 4.67
CA GLY A 41 -9.98 -7.14 3.40
C GLY A 41 -8.68 -7.64 2.78
N SER A 42 -7.66 -6.76 2.66
CA SER A 42 -6.30 -7.07 2.19
C SER A 42 -5.63 -8.07 3.10
N ALA A 43 -5.64 -7.80 4.43
CA ALA A 43 -5.09 -8.69 5.45
C ALA A 43 -5.65 -10.12 5.35
N ALA A 44 -6.97 -10.28 5.18
CA ALA A 44 -7.58 -11.60 5.04
C ALA A 44 -7.08 -12.36 3.81
N ARG A 45 -6.88 -11.68 2.66
CA ARG A 45 -6.34 -12.30 1.43
C ARG A 45 -4.91 -12.73 1.62
N LEU A 46 -4.05 -11.86 2.18
CA LEU A 46 -2.66 -12.21 2.52
C LEU A 46 -2.63 -13.41 3.47
N LEU A 47 -3.32 -13.35 4.60
CA LEU A 47 -3.38 -14.43 5.60
C LEU A 47 -3.86 -15.75 5.00
N SER A 48 -4.87 -15.72 4.12
CA SER A 48 -5.35 -16.93 3.45
C SER A 48 -4.32 -17.56 2.51
N GLY A 49 -3.45 -16.74 1.92
CA GLY A 49 -2.33 -17.21 1.13
C GLY A 49 -1.21 -17.76 2.01
N LEU A 50 -0.78 -16.99 3.00
CA LEU A 50 0.25 -17.35 3.98
C LEU A 50 -0.03 -18.68 4.66
N ALA A 51 -1.27 -18.96 5.03
CA ALA A 51 -1.70 -20.24 5.59
C ALA A 51 -1.48 -21.44 4.66
N LEU A 52 -1.28 -21.22 3.36
CA LEU A 52 -1.03 -22.25 2.34
C LEU A 52 0.42 -22.29 1.85
N SER A 53 1.28 -21.40 2.33
CA SER A 53 2.70 -21.33 1.91
C SER A 53 3.54 -22.52 2.41
N GLY A 54 3.14 -23.15 3.53
CA GLY A 54 3.90 -24.19 4.20
C GLY A 54 4.98 -23.65 5.16
N HIS A 55 5.08 -22.34 5.33
CA HIS A 55 6.04 -21.66 6.20
C HIS A 55 5.37 -20.94 7.37
N ARG A 56 6.14 -20.57 8.38
CA ARG A 56 5.65 -19.74 9.49
C ARG A 56 5.71 -18.28 9.05
N HIS A 57 4.61 -17.58 9.23
CA HIS A 57 4.48 -16.17 8.87
C HIS A 57 3.80 -15.39 9.96
N HIS A 58 4.07 -14.10 10.01
CA HIS A 58 3.31 -13.15 10.82
C HIS A 58 2.98 -11.91 9.99
N LEU A 59 1.71 -11.51 10.02
CA LEU A 59 1.23 -10.32 9.34
C LEU A 59 1.09 -9.17 10.33
N HIS A 60 1.65 -8.01 9.98
CA HIS A 60 1.49 -6.74 10.69
C HIS A 60 0.60 -5.82 9.87
N ALA A 61 -0.62 -5.58 10.32
CA ALA A 61 -1.57 -4.72 9.64
C ALA A 61 -1.73 -3.38 10.36
N TYR A 62 -1.54 -2.29 9.63
CA TYR A 62 -1.56 -0.92 10.15
C TYR A 62 -2.75 -0.18 9.60
N ASP A 63 -3.52 0.48 10.47
CA ASP A 63 -4.63 1.37 10.10
C ASP A 63 -5.09 2.18 11.33
N PHE A 64 -5.83 3.25 11.14
CA PHE A 64 -6.59 3.88 12.22
C PHE A 64 -7.68 2.97 12.78
N PHE A 65 -8.15 2.03 11.96
CA PHE A 65 -9.30 1.17 12.22
C PHE A 65 -10.54 1.95 12.59
N THR A 66 -10.80 3.00 11.82
CA THR A 66 -12.00 3.83 11.93
C THR A 66 -12.71 3.93 10.59
N ALA A 67 -14.03 4.12 10.62
CA ALA A 67 -14.82 4.29 9.41
C ALA A 67 -15.88 5.38 9.59
N THR A 68 -16.11 6.16 8.53
CA THR A 68 -17.10 7.25 8.50
C THR A 68 -17.99 7.16 7.25
N GLY A 69 -19.12 7.85 7.27
CA GLY A 69 -19.96 8.09 6.12
C GLY A 69 -20.25 6.84 5.27
N LYS A 70 -20.09 6.98 3.94
CA LYS A 70 -20.37 5.91 2.97
C LYS A 70 -19.43 4.71 3.11
N ALA A 71 -18.18 4.92 3.53
CA ALA A 71 -17.23 3.83 3.74
C ALA A 71 -17.71 2.91 4.86
N ARG A 72 -18.17 3.49 6.00
CA ARG A 72 -18.75 2.73 7.09
C ARG A 72 -19.97 1.91 6.64
N THR A 73 -20.98 2.57 6.02
CA THR A 73 -22.22 1.91 5.65
C THR A 73 -22.04 0.80 4.60
N ARG A 74 -21.05 0.92 3.74
CA ARG A 74 -20.79 -0.07 2.69
C ARG A 74 -19.95 -1.24 3.18
N TRP A 75 -18.94 -1.00 4.00
CA TRP A 75 -17.92 -2.01 4.31
C TRP A 75 -18.00 -2.57 5.73
N VAL A 76 -18.56 -1.80 6.67
CA VAL A 76 -18.72 -2.19 8.07
C VAL A 76 -20.06 -1.67 8.61
N PRO A 77 -21.21 -2.09 8.01
CA PRO A 77 -22.52 -1.52 8.31
C PRO A 77 -22.92 -1.69 9.78
N ASP A 78 -22.46 -2.74 10.44
CA ASP A 78 -22.78 -3.03 11.83
C ASP A 78 -21.97 -2.20 12.84
N ALA A 79 -20.93 -1.49 12.40
CA ALA A 79 -20.15 -0.61 13.26
C ALA A 79 -20.94 0.65 13.58
N LYS A 80 -21.17 0.90 14.88
CA LYS A 80 -21.91 2.07 15.36
C LYS A 80 -20.98 3.29 15.41
N PRO A 81 -21.38 4.43 14.82
CA PRO A 81 -20.60 5.65 14.92
C PRO A 81 -20.80 6.32 16.28
N ASP A 82 -19.79 7.07 16.72
CA ASP A 82 -19.86 7.98 17.85
C ASP A 82 -20.63 9.28 17.50
N SER A 83 -20.62 10.25 18.42
CA SER A 83 -21.25 11.56 18.24
C SER A 83 -20.66 12.39 17.09
N ASN A 84 -19.45 12.09 16.64
CA ASN A 84 -18.76 12.75 15.53
C ASN A 84 -18.96 12.00 14.20
N GLY A 85 -19.74 10.91 14.19
CA GLY A 85 -19.97 10.09 13.00
C GLY A 85 -18.84 9.11 12.69
N VAL A 86 -17.89 8.90 13.60
CA VAL A 86 -16.74 8.01 13.48
C VAL A 86 -17.03 6.70 14.19
N ALA A 87 -16.91 5.58 13.48
CA ALA A 87 -17.05 4.25 14.07
C ALA A 87 -15.67 3.63 14.33
N ASP A 88 -15.46 3.07 15.51
CA ASP A 88 -14.35 2.13 15.78
C ASP A 88 -14.67 0.80 15.13
N ILE A 89 -13.84 0.40 14.16
CA ILE A 89 -14.01 -0.85 13.43
C ILE A 89 -13.02 -1.95 13.85
N LEU A 90 -12.09 -1.67 14.77
CA LEU A 90 -11.11 -2.65 15.22
C LEU A 90 -11.74 -3.95 15.73
N PRO A 91 -12.80 -3.94 16.56
CA PRO A 91 -13.46 -5.18 17.00
C PRO A 91 -14.03 -6.01 15.83
N HIS A 92 -14.56 -5.32 14.80
CA HIS A 92 -15.08 -5.99 13.60
C HIS A 92 -13.96 -6.62 12.77
N VAL A 93 -12.81 -5.94 12.64
CA VAL A 93 -11.62 -6.48 11.95
C VAL A 93 -11.09 -7.69 12.68
N MET A 94 -10.96 -7.64 14.01
CA MET A 94 -10.55 -8.79 14.82
C MET A 94 -11.47 -10.00 14.63
N ALA A 95 -12.79 -9.77 14.64
CA ALA A 95 -13.77 -10.85 14.41
C ALA A 95 -13.66 -11.45 13.00
N ARG A 96 -13.45 -10.63 11.98
CA ARG A 96 -13.26 -11.06 10.58
C ARG A 96 -12.00 -11.86 10.36
N LEU A 97 -10.92 -11.52 11.07
CA LEU A 97 -9.63 -12.19 10.98
C LEU A 97 -9.47 -13.35 11.98
N ALA A 98 -10.50 -13.65 12.79
CA ALA A 98 -10.48 -14.74 13.78
C ALA A 98 -10.02 -16.11 13.22
N PRO A 99 -10.33 -16.50 11.94
CA PRO A 99 -9.81 -17.76 11.38
C PRO A 99 -8.28 -17.87 11.34
N TRP A 100 -7.55 -16.74 11.45
CA TRP A 100 -6.09 -16.67 11.43
C TRP A 100 -5.52 -16.16 12.76
N GLN A 101 -6.26 -16.30 13.86
CA GLN A 101 -5.82 -15.87 15.17
C GLN A 101 -4.42 -16.39 15.51
N GLY A 102 -3.56 -15.52 16.05
CA GLY A 102 -2.16 -15.83 16.37
C GLY A 102 -1.18 -15.67 15.18
N GLN A 103 -1.67 -15.40 13.97
CA GLN A 103 -0.84 -15.19 12.79
C GLN A 103 -0.73 -13.71 12.37
N PHE A 104 -1.33 -12.80 13.11
CA PHE A 104 -1.29 -11.37 12.80
C PHE A 104 -1.26 -10.50 14.05
N THR A 105 -0.81 -9.27 13.87
CA THR A 105 -0.91 -8.16 14.83
C THR A 105 -1.56 -6.95 14.14
N LEU A 106 -2.56 -6.35 14.77
CA LEU A 106 -3.18 -5.10 14.32
C LEU A 106 -2.54 -3.92 15.05
N HIS A 107 -1.91 -3.03 14.30
CA HIS A 107 -1.28 -1.81 14.79
C HIS A 107 -2.24 -0.64 14.54
N ARG A 108 -2.97 -0.25 15.58
CA ARG A 108 -3.90 0.88 15.52
C ARG A 108 -3.16 2.20 15.65
N GLY A 109 -3.34 3.10 14.70
CA GLY A 109 -2.80 4.45 14.80
C GLY A 109 -2.49 5.09 13.46
N ASP A 110 -1.87 6.26 13.53
CA ASP A 110 -1.38 6.99 12.37
C ASP A 110 -0.15 6.29 11.78
N ILE A 111 -0.25 5.83 10.53
CA ILE A 111 0.88 5.23 9.82
C ILE A 111 2.03 6.22 9.67
N GLY A 112 1.76 7.53 9.59
CA GLY A 112 2.77 8.58 9.58
C GLY A 112 3.58 8.69 10.88
N GLN A 113 3.19 8.00 11.94
CA GLN A 113 3.94 7.89 13.21
C GLN A 113 4.48 6.48 13.44
N ALA A 114 4.14 5.52 12.56
CA ALA A 114 4.60 4.14 12.69
C ALA A 114 6.12 4.06 12.56
N LYS A 115 6.72 3.19 13.37
CA LYS A 115 8.13 2.83 13.27
C LYS A 115 8.24 1.34 13.07
N TRP A 116 9.00 0.94 12.07
CA TRP A 116 9.31 -0.47 11.88
C TRP A 116 10.63 -0.78 12.60
N SER A 117 10.57 -1.71 13.51
CA SER A 117 11.75 -2.22 14.25
C SER A 117 11.75 -3.75 14.33
N GLY A 118 10.95 -4.37 13.48
CA GLY A 118 10.77 -5.82 13.45
C GLY A 118 11.77 -6.53 12.55
N ASP A 119 11.43 -7.74 12.21
CA ASP A 119 12.20 -8.60 11.32
C ASP A 119 12.25 -8.05 9.88
N PRO A 120 13.12 -8.58 9.02
CA PRO A 120 13.08 -8.29 7.60
C PRO A 120 11.66 -8.45 7.03
N ILE A 121 11.32 -7.64 6.03
CA ILE A 121 10.00 -7.66 5.39
C ILE A 121 10.10 -8.46 4.09
N GLU A 122 9.29 -9.51 3.95
CA GLU A 122 9.18 -10.30 2.72
C GLU A 122 8.06 -9.79 1.81
N ILE A 123 6.94 -9.35 2.38
CA ILE A 123 5.80 -8.78 1.64
C ILE A 123 5.43 -7.44 2.26
N LEU A 124 5.39 -6.40 1.44
CA LEU A 124 4.94 -5.06 1.82
C LEU A 124 3.79 -4.62 0.91
N ALA A 125 2.58 -4.59 1.46
CA ALA A 125 1.41 -4.01 0.79
C ALA A 125 1.23 -2.55 1.24
N VAL A 126 1.09 -1.62 0.30
CA VAL A 126 0.99 -0.18 0.54
C VAL A 126 -0.28 0.36 -0.07
N ASP A 127 -1.28 0.62 0.77
CA ASP A 127 -2.54 1.33 0.44
C ASP A 127 -2.71 2.59 1.31
N ALA A 128 -1.63 3.11 1.85
CA ALA A 128 -1.64 4.25 2.77
C ALA A 128 -1.01 5.53 2.19
N ALA A 129 -0.37 5.49 1.02
CA ALA A 129 0.41 6.60 0.45
C ALA A 129 -0.45 7.76 -0.08
N LYS A 130 -1.38 8.27 0.75
CA LYS A 130 -2.39 9.26 0.36
C LYS A 130 -1.91 10.73 0.43
N SER A 131 -0.65 10.97 0.81
CA SER A 131 0.03 12.27 0.79
C SER A 131 1.51 12.09 0.54
N THR A 132 2.21 13.17 0.12
CA THR A 132 3.67 13.18 -0.05
C THR A 132 4.38 12.78 1.23
N ALA A 133 4.07 13.44 2.34
CA ALA A 133 4.68 13.16 3.64
C ALA A 133 4.51 11.70 4.08
N LEU A 134 3.31 11.13 3.87
CA LEU A 134 3.05 9.74 4.25
C LEU A 134 3.76 8.74 3.31
N THR A 135 3.90 9.08 2.03
CA THR A 135 4.66 8.28 1.06
C THR A 135 6.14 8.24 1.44
N ASP A 136 6.72 9.40 1.77
CA ASP A 136 8.13 9.51 2.16
C ASP A 136 8.40 8.83 3.51
N HIS A 137 7.48 8.97 4.47
CA HIS A 137 7.55 8.26 5.75
C HIS A 137 7.52 6.74 5.54
N THR A 138 6.58 6.24 4.73
CA THR A 138 6.45 4.81 4.43
C THR A 138 7.76 4.25 3.85
N ALA A 139 8.33 4.90 2.84
CA ALA A 139 9.58 4.47 2.25
C ALA A 139 10.73 4.49 3.29
N THR A 140 10.84 5.57 4.07
CA THR A 140 11.90 5.73 5.07
C THR A 140 11.84 4.67 6.18
N GLN A 141 10.63 4.28 6.61
CA GLN A 141 10.46 3.35 7.73
C GLN A 141 10.52 1.87 7.30
N PHE A 142 9.99 1.52 6.13
CA PHE A 142 9.78 0.11 5.78
C PHE A 142 10.76 -0.40 4.71
N TYR A 143 11.22 0.43 3.76
CA TYR A 143 12.11 -0.04 2.69
C TYR A 143 13.48 -0.50 3.17
N PRO A 144 14.10 0.07 4.25
CA PRO A 144 15.37 -0.46 4.78
C PRO A 144 15.32 -1.90 5.29
N ALA A 145 14.12 -2.42 5.58
CA ALA A 145 13.92 -3.79 6.06
C ALA A 145 13.61 -4.80 4.94
N LEU A 146 13.57 -4.37 3.68
CA LEU A 146 13.32 -5.26 2.54
C LEU A 146 14.50 -6.19 2.29
N LEU A 147 14.22 -7.37 1.75
CA LEU A 147 15.18 -8.41 1.40
C LEU A 147 15.48 -8.37 -0.11
N PRO A 148 16.72 -8.08 -0.53
CA PRO A 148 17.09 -8.09 -1.95
C PRO A 148 16.79 -9.43 -2.62
N GLY A 149 16.13 -9.38 -3.79
CA GLY A 149 15.75 -10.56 -4.58
C GLY A 149 14.62 -11.41 -3.98
N GLN A 150 14.03 -10.99 -2.85
CA GLN A 150 13.00 -11.75 -2.14
C GLN A 150 11.74 -10.92 -1.85
N SER A 151 11.91 -9.66 -1.44
CA SER A 151 10.77 -8.84 -1.03
C SER A 151 9.95 -8.36 -2.22
N VAL A 152 8.63 -8.51 -2.07
CA VAL A 152 7.63 -7.99 -3.00
C VAL A 152 6.91 -6.80 -2.38
N ILE A 153 6.83 -5.70 -3.12
CA ILE A 153 6.01 -4.53 -2.77
C ILE A 153 4.76 -4.53 -3.64
N ILE A 154 3.59 -4.40 -3.03
CA ILE A 154 2.30 -4.19 -3.70
C ILE A 154 1.89 -2.76 -3.44
N HIS A 155 2.00 -1.88 -4.45
CA HIS A 155 1.50 -0.52 -4.39
C HIS A 155 0.07 -0.48 -4.95
N GLN A 156 -0.93 -0.43 -4.07
CA GLN A 156 -2.35 -0.55 -4.42
C GLN A 156 -2.83 0.58 -5.32
N ASP A 157 -2.52 1.83 -4.99
CA ASP A 157 -2.98 3.02 -5.73
C ASP A 157 -1.88 3.65 -6.60
N PHE A 158 -0.93 2.88 -7.11
CA PHE A 158 0.22 3.39 -7.85
C PHE A 158 -0.16 4.28 -9.03
N LEU A 159 -1.23 3.92 -9.75
CA LEU A 159 -1.70 4.64 -10.93
C LEU A 159 -2.93 5.51 -10.67
N HIS A 160 -3.30 5.74 -9.41
CA HIS A 160 -4.41 6.63 -9.08
C HIS A 160 -4.03 8.09 -9.41
N ASP A 161 -4.81 8.77 -10.24
CA ASP A 161 -4.47 10.09 -10.82
C ASP A 161 -4.30 11.21 -9.79
N ILE A 162 -4.88 11.07 -8.58
CA ILE A 162 -4.72 12.03 -7.47
C ILE A 162 -3.52 11.71 -6.55
N LEU A 163 -2.71 10.69 -6.85
CA LEU A 163 -1.57 10.27 -6.04
C LEU A 163 -0.24 10.26 -6.84
N PRO A 164 0.10 11.33 -7.57
CA PRO A 164 1.24 11.37 -8.49
C PRO A 164 2.60 11.21 -7.80
N TRP A 165 2.67 11.42 -6.50
CA TRP A 165 3.89 11.25 -5.72
C TRP A 165 4.34 9.79 -5.59
N ILE A 166 3.43 8.81 -5.72
CA ILE A 166 3.81 7.39 -5.65
C ILE A 166 4.74 7.01 -6.81
N PRO A 167 4.36 7.17 -8.09
CA PRO A 167 5.29 6.91 -9.19
C PRO A 167 6.49 7.86 -9.21
N ALA A 168 6.34 9.10 -8.75
CA ALA A 168 7.44 10.05 -8.66
C ALA A 168 8.51 9.63 -7.64
N GLN A 169 8.14 9.02 -6.52
CA GLN A 169 9.08 8.43 -5.57
C GLN A 169 9.74 7.18 -6.14
N MET A 170 8.92 6.26 -6.68
CA MET A 170 9.43 4.96 -7.13
C MET A 170 10.37 5.08 -8.33
N VAL A 171 10.17 6.05 -9.25
CA VAL A 171 11.11 6.27 -10.36
C VAL A 171 12.47 6.79 -9.87
N ALA A 172 12.51 7.55 -8.78
CA ALA A 172 13.77 7.97 -8.17
C ALA A 172 14.52 6.79 -7.51
N LEU A 173 13.83 5.72 -7.20
CA LEU A 173 14.35 4.47 -6.63
C LEU A 173 14.38 3.31 -7.65
N ARG A 174 14.24 3.59 -8.95
CA ARG A 174 14.09 2.56 -9.99
C ARG A 174 15.24 1.54 -10.03
N ASP A 175 16.45 1.95 -9.65
CA ASP A 175 17.61 1.06 -9.60
C ASP A 175 17.58 0.09 -8.41
N CYS A 176 16.63 0.29 -7.48
CA CYS A 176 16.39 -0.57 -6.34
C CYS A 176 15.22 -1.55 -6.56
N PHE A 177 14.31 -1.22 -7.50
CA PHE A 177 13.05 -1.95 -7.67
C PHE A 177 12.77 -2.29 -9.13
N GLU A 178 12.42 -3.56 -9.38
CA GLU A 178 11.96 -4.03 -10.67
C GLU A 178 10.43 -4.11 -10.70
N PRO A 179 9.75 -3.48 -11.68
CA PRO A 179 8.33 -3.66 -11.87
C PRO A 179 8.03 -5.07 -12.39
N LEU A 180 7.20 -5.83 -11.67
CA LEU A 180 6.85 -7.21 -12.00
C LEU A 180 5.52 -7.33 -12.74
N ALA A 181 4.49 -6.61 -12.28
CA ALA A 181 3.14 -6.72 -12.81
C ALA A 181 2.32 -5.46 -12.56
N LYS A 182 1.44 -5.15 -13.50
CA LYS A 182 0.30 -4.26 -13.33
C LYS A 182 -0.95 -5.11 -13.14
N VAL A 183 -1.75 -4.84 -12.10
CA VAL A 183 -2.96 -5.59 -11.77
C VAL A 183 -4.15 -4.63 -11.74
N GLU A 184 -5.22 -5.02 -12.40
CA GLU A 184 -6.44 -4.21 -12.60
C GLU A 184 -6.12 -2.78 -13.06
N ASN A 185 -6.66 -1.77 -12.35
CA ASN A 185 -6.58 -0.38 -12.78
C ASN A 185 -5.33 0.32 -12.26
N ASP A 186 -5.06 0.23 -10.97
CA ASP A 186 -4.14 1.15 -10.28
C ASP A 186 -2.99 0.46 -9.56
N CYS A 187 -3.05 -0.86 -9.34
CA CYS A 187 -2.08 -1.61 -8.58
C CYS A 187 -0.84 -1.98 -9.42
N LEU A 188 0.35 -1.71 -8.88
CA LEU A 188 1.63 -2.21 -9.39
C LEU A 188 2.38 -3.01 -8.34
N VAL A 189 3.08 -4.03 -8.82
CA VAL A 189 3.90 -4.94 -8.00
C VAL A 189 5.36 -4.79 -8.39
N PHE A 190 6.22 -4.71 -7.38
CA PHE A 190 7.66 -4.57 -7.56
C PHE A 190 8.43 -5.62 -6.77
N MET A 191 9.57 -6.06 -7.31
CA MET A 191 10.60 -6.82 -6.60
C MET A 191 11.66 -5.85 -6.07
N CYS A 192 12.07 -6.03 -4.83
CA CYS A 192 13.25 -5.35 -4.30
C CYS A 192 14.51 -6.05 -4.82
N HIS A 193 15.26 -5.42 -5.73
CA HIS A 193 16.56 -5.90 -6.16
C HIS A 193 17.66 -5.57 -5.17
N ARG A 194 17.59 -4.36 -4.62
CA ARG A 194 18.55 -3.80 -3.69
C ARG A 194 17.83 -2.88 -2.71
N VAL A 195 18.22 -2.92 -1.47
CA VAL A 195 17.72 -1.97 -0.47
C VAL A 195 18.27 -0.57 -0.79
N PRO A 196 17.40 0.44 -0.89
CA PRO A 196 17.88 1.82 -1.05
C PRO A 196 18.64 2.30 0.19
N SER A 197 19.74 2.99 -0.03
CA SER A 197 20.49 3.68 1.04
C SER A 197 19.68 4.86 1.61
N ALA A 198 20.06 5.33 2.80
CA ALA A 198 19.43 6.49 3.42
C ALA A 198 19.50 7.75 2.52
N LEU A 199 20.59 7.93 1.78
CA LEU A 199 20.76 9.06 0.85
C LEU A 199 19.83 8.93 -0.36
N GLU A 200 19.66 7.74 -0.91
CA GLU A 200 18.73 7.48 -2.01
C GLU A 200 17.27 7.68 -1.57
N LEU A 201 16.91 7.21 -0.37
CA LEU A 201 15.59 7.46 0.20
C LEU A 201 15.32 8.96 0.35
N GLN A 202 16.27 9.71 0.90
CA GLN A 202 16.16 11.16 1.01
C GLN A 202 16.05 11.84 -0.36
N GLY A 203 16.85 11.41 -1.33
CA GLY A 203 16.78 11.91 -2.72
C GLY A 203 15.46 11.57 -3.44
N ALA A 204 14.77 10.54 -2.99
CA ALA A 204 13.47 10.12 -3.53
C ALA A 204 12.27 10.82 -2.87
N TRP A 205 12.46 11.57 -1.79
CA TRP A 205 11.35 12.26 -1.14
C TRP A 205 10.57 13.14 -2.12
N THR A 206 9.27 13.14 -1.94
CA THR A 206 8.30 13.89 -2.74
C THR A 206 7.73 15.08 -1.99
N ASP A 207 7.84 15.07 -0.67
CA ASP A 207 7.45 16.22 0.16
C ASP A 207 8.46 17.35 -0.04
N GLY A 208 7.95 18.55 -0.32
CA GLY A 208 8.77 19.72 -0.66
C GLY A 208 9.14 19.85 -2.14
N LEU A 209 8.80 18.89 -3.02
CA LEU A 209 8.98 19.08 -4.47
C LEU A 209 8.07 20.20 -4.99
N SER A 210 8.58 20.99 -5.95
CA SER A 210 7.74 21.89 -6.74
C SER A 210 6.79 21.08 -7.63
N ASP A 211 5.70 21.70 -8.13
CA ASP A 211 4.82 21.04 -9.08
C ASP A 211 5.55 20.68 -10.39
N GLY A 212 6.52 21.50 -10.81
CA GLY A 212 7.36 21.22 -11.97
C GLY A 212 8.22 19.97 -11.78
N ASP A 213 8.90 19.86 -10.64
CA ASP A 213 9.73 18.69 -10.33
C ASP A 213 8.88 17.42 -10.18
N LEU A 214 7.71 17.54 -9.56
CA LEU A 214 6.76 16.42 -9.45
C LEU A 214 6.29 15.95 -10.84
N CYS A 215 5.90 16.87 -11.72
CA CYS A 215 5.54 16.54 -13.11
C CYS A 215 6.71 15.89 -13.86
N GLN A 216 7.93 16.39 -13.69
CA GLN A 216 9.11 15.80 -14.33
C GLN A 216 9.35 14.36 -13.86
N ARG A 217 9.23 14.08 -12.56
CA ARG A 217 9.36 12.70 -12.05
C ARG A 217 8.25 11.80 -12.57
N VAL A 218 7.01 12.28 -12.69
CA VAL A 218 5.89 11.52 -13.29
C VAL A 218 6.18 11.19 -14.76
N LEU A 219 6.77 12.10 -15.54
CA LEU A 219 7.21 11.82 -16.92
C LEU A 219 8.31 10.75 -16.97
N LEU A 220 9.29 10.82 -16.07
CA LEU A 220 10.32 9.78 -15.97
C LEU A 220 9.72 8.41 -15.59
N ALA A 221 8.71 8.39 -14.73
CA ALA A 221 7.99 7.16 -14.39
C ALA A 221 7.22 6.61 -15.59
N ALA A 222 6.64 7.47 -16.43
CA ALA A 222 5.98 7.08 -17.67
C ALA A 222 6.95 6.37 -18.62
N ASP A 223 8.14 6.92 -18.83
CA ASP A 223 9.17 6.28 -19.68
C ASP A 223 9.68 4.95 -19.07
N TRP A 224 9.92 4.91 -17.76
CA TRP A 224 10.35 3.70 -17.05
C TRP A 224 9.33 2.55 -17.19
N LEU A 225 8.04 2.87 -17.10
CA LEU A 225 6.96 1.87 -17.04
C LEU A 225 6.22 1.69 -18.39
N LYS A 226 6.70 2.28 -19.48
CA LYS A 226 6.01 2.31 -20.79
C LYS A 226 5.65 0.93 -21.36
N ALA A 227 6.40 -0.11 -21.00
CA ALA A 227 6.11 -1.49 -21.43
C ALA A 227 4.87 -2.09 -20.72
N MET A 228 4.46 -1.54 -19.56
CA MET A 228 3.39 -2.10 -18.72
C MET A 228 2.20 -1.17 -18.55
N VAL A 229 2.44 0.15 -18.63
CA VAL A 229 1.46 1.18 -18.30
C VAL A 229 1.28 2.14 -19.47
N PRO A 230 0.05 2.33 -19.97
CA PRO A 230 -0.22 3.33 -21.01
C PRO A 230 0.10 4.75 -20.53
N GLU A 231 0.77 5.54 -21.37
CA GLU A 231 1.21 6.92 -21.09
C GLU A 231 0.09 7.82 -20.58
N ARG A 232 -1.12 7.67 -21.12
CA ARG A 232 -2.32 8.43 -20.71
C ARG A 232 -2.63 8.39 -19.20
N ARG A 233 -2.11 7.37 -18.47
CA ARG A 233 -2.28 7.28 -17.00
C ARG A 233 -1.45 8.36 -16.31
N PHE A 234 -0.24 8.57 -16.77
CA PHE A 234 0.67 9.59 -16.25
C PHE A 234 0.27 11.01 -16.72
N GLU A 235 -0.23 11.14 -17.93
CA GLU A 235 -0.79 12.43 -18.42
C GLU A 235 -1.93 12.91 -17.51
N LYS A 236 -2.83 12.02 -17.07
CA LYS A 236 -3.89 12.37 -16.12
C LYS A 236 -3.32 12.87 -14.80
N MET A 237 -2.27 12.25 -14.26
CA MET A 237 -1.59 12.71 -13.05
C MET A 237 -1.01 14.12 -13.23
N ILE A 238 -0.35 14.38 -14.37
CA ILE A 238 0.21 15.69 -14.70
C ILE A 238 -0.91 16.75 -14.77
N HIS A 239 -2.01 16.46 -15.44
CA HIS A 239 -3.17 17.35 -15.46
C HIS A 239 -3.72 17.62 -14.05
N LYS A 240 -3.76 16.60 -13.18
CA LYS A 240 -4.18 16.77 -11.77
C LYS A 240 -3.22 17.67 -10.99
N ILE A 241 -1.90 17.53 -11.16
CA ILE A 241 -0.92 18.42 -10.53
C ILE A 241 -1.16 19.86 -10.98
N GLN A 242 -1.28 20.09 -12.29
CA GLN A 242 -1.48 21.42 -12.90
C GLN A 242 -2.79 22.06 -12.47
N ALA A 243 -3.86 21.27 -12.33
CA ALA A 243 -5.17 21.75 -11.87
C ALA A 243 -5.24 22.04 -10.36
N ASN A 244 -4.28 21.53 -9.59
CA ASN A 244 -4.24 21.63 -8.12
C ASN A 244 -2.85 22.08 -7.62
N PRO A 245 -2.39 23.31 -7.94
CA PRO A 245 -1.04 23.77 -7.59
C PRO A 245 -0.77 23.68 -6.08
N GLY A 246 0.37 23.07 -5.71
CA GLY A 246 0.82 22.94 -4.34
C GLY A 246 0.03 21.94 -3.48
N VAL A 247 -1.00 21.27 -4.00
CA VAL A 247 -1.75 20.26 -3.24
C VAL A 247 -0.93 18.97 -3.14
N ARG A 248 -0.74 18.46 -1.91
CA ARG A 248 0.09 17.29 -1.58
C ARG A 248 -0.69 16.21 -0.81
N ILE A 249 -2.01 16.25 -0.89
CA ILE A 249 -2.92 15.31 -0.22
C ILE A 249 -3.98 14.89 -1.22
N GLY A 250 -4.12 13.57 -1.48
CA GLY A 250 -4.96 13.03 -2.55
C GLY A 250 -6.41 13.48 -2.50
N TRP A 251 -7.07 13.34 -1.34
CA TRP A 251 -8.50 13.73 -1.22
C TRP A 251 -8.77 15.24 -1.29
N LYS A 252 -7.72 16.08 -1.35
CA LYS A 252 -7.82 17.53 -1.59
C LYS A 252 -7.64 17.89 -3.07
N MET A 253 -7.17 16.98 -3.91
CA MET A 253 -7.12 17.18 -5.35
C MET A 253 -8.53 17.07 -5.96
N LYS A 254 -8.89 18.04 -6.79
CA LYS A 254 -10.22 18.15 -7.46
C LYS A 254 -10.19 17.60 -8.88
#